data_85ec5efc8ff6ed603ab6c585f440726a
#
_entry.id   85ec5efc8ff6ed603ab6c585f440726a
#
_cell.length_a   1.000
_cell.length_b   1.000
_cell.length_c   1.000
_cell.angle_alpha   90.00
_cell.angle_beta   90.00
_cell.angle_gamma   90.00
#
_symmetry.space_group_name_H-M   'P 1'
#
loop_
_entity.id
_entity.type
_entity.pdbx_description
1 polymer ?
#
loop_
_entity_poly.entity_id
_entity_poly.type
_entity_poly.pdbx_seq_one_letter_code
_entity_poly.pdbx_strand_id
1 'polypeptide(L)'
;MFLNPNNMNFKETVSSNVYVDKTGLIEYTNSVISTTSKFICNSRPRRFGKSMTADMLCAYYSKGCDSKELFMPYHISSSPTFEKYLNQYDVIRIDVQACIALAKGVFNVVDYIENECIQELKETYSNYDLLRTDTLLGVLHEVHMKTGNQIVV
;
A
#
# COMPACT_ATOMS: atom_id res chain seq x y z
N MET A 1 1.65 -11.45 -3.85
CA MET A 1 1.09 -10.89 -2.60
C MET A 1 0.86 -9.40 -2.79
N PHE A 2 -0.39 -9.00 -2.78
CA PHE A 2 -0.82 -7.60 -2.98
C PHE A 2 -1.16 -6.93 -1.64
N LEU A 3 -1.78 -7.69 -0.74
CA LEU A 3 -2.29 -7.18 0.53
C LEU A 3 -1.19 -7.14 1.60
N ASN A 4 -1.11 -6.02 2.29
CA ASN A 4 -0.20 -5.77 3.40
C ASN A 4 1.25 -6.19 3.12
N PRO A 5 1.89 -5.64 2.06
CA PRO A 5 3.28 -5.92 1.77
C PRO A 5 4.16 -5.54 2.96
N ASN A 6 5.25 -6.30 3.14
CA ASN A 6 6.21 -6.01 4.19
C ASN A 6 7.09 -4.78 3.86
N ASN A 7 7.96 -4.40 4.79
CA ASN A 7 8.84 -3.23 4.64
C ASN A 7 10.24 -3.57 4.09
N MET A 8 10.48 -4.79 3.64
CA MET A 8 11.82 -5.25 3.22
C MET A 8 12.38 -4.46 2.05
N ASN A 9 11.58 -4.20 1.01
CA ASN A 9 12.03 -3.43 -0.15
C ASN A 9 12.48 -2.01 0.22
N PHE A 10 11.75 -1.37 1.12
CA PHE A 10 12.14 -0.04 1.58
C PHE A 10 13.37 -0.11 2.48
N LYS A 11 13.49 -1.12 3.33
CA LYS A 11 14.67 -1.35 4.16
C LYS A 11 15.93 -1.57 3.30
N GLU A 12 15.84 -2.33 2.22
CA GLU A 12 16.93 -2.48 1.25
C GLU A 12 17.26 -1.15 0.56
N THR A 13 16.23 -0.39 0.18
CA THR A 13 16.39 0.92 -0.45
C THR A 13 17.20 1.89 0.43
N VAL A 14 16.87 2.01 1.70
CA VAL A 14 17.55 2.95 2.61
C VAL A 14 18.92 2.45 3.08
N SER A 15 19.19 1.17 2.93
CA SER A 15 20.51 0.57 3.20
C SER A 15 21.50 0.82 2.06
N SER A 16 21.08 1.38 0.93
CA SER A 16 21.96 1.71 -0.18
C SER A 16 22.87 2.89 0.17
N ASN A 17 24.07 2.95 -0.45
CA ASN A 17 25.06 4.01 -0.20
C ASN A 17 24.55 5.43 -0.53
N VAL A 18 23.52 5.54 -1.38
CA VAL A 18 22.91 6.81 -1.77
C VAL A 18 21.40 6.69 -1.66
N TYR A 19 20.85 7.23 -0.60
CA TYR A 19 19.41 7.39 -0.43
C TYR A 19 19.07 8.88 -0.25
N VAL A 20 18.10 9.36 -0.99
CA VAL A 20 17.54 10.71 -0.84
C VAL A 20 16.23 10.60 -0.09
N ASP A 21 16.15 11.27 1.05
CA ASP A 21 14.92 11.28 1.86
C ASP A 21 13.75 11.90 1.08
N LYS A 22 12.70 11.10 0.90
CA LYS A 22 11.43 11.49 0.25
C LYS A 22 10.25 11.39 1.19
N THR A 23 10.49 11.19 2.48
CA THR A 23 9.44 10.97 3.47
C THR A 23 8.54 12.20 3.68
N GLY A 24 8.93 13.38 3.21
CA GLY A 24 8.02 14.52 3.10
C GLY A 24 6.75 14.26 2.27
N LEU A 25 6.79 13.28 1.34
CA LEU A 25 5.59 12.83 0.65
C LEU A 25 4.59 12.17 1.61
N ILE A 26 5.07 11.44 2.60
CA ILE A 26 4.20 10.81 3.62
C ILE A 26 3.45 11.90 4.42
N GLU A 27 4.12 12.98 4.78
CA GLU A 27 3.46 14.09 5.46
C GLU A 27 2.32 14.69 4.61
N TYR A 28 2.57 14.88 3.32
CA TYR A 28 1.54 15.29 2.38
C TYR A 28 0.38 14.27 2.29
N THR A 29 0.71 12.98 2.12
CA THR A 29 -0.33 11.93 2.03
C THR A 29 -1.14 11.83 3.33
N ASN A 30 -0.50 11.95 4.49
CA ASN A 30 -1.18 12.00 5.79
C ASN A 30 -2.19 13.16 5.88
N SER A 31 -1.87 14.30 5.27
CA SER A 31 -2.75 15.48 5.29
C SER A 31 -4.02 15.32 4.47
N VAL A 32 -4.02 14.43 3.47
CA VAL A 32 -5.14 14.26 2.53
C VAL A 32 -5.85 12.92 2.61
N ILE A 33 -5.28 11.90 3.27
CA ILE A 33 -5.77 10.50 3.25
C ILE A 33 -7.24 10.35 3.68
N SER A 34 -7.72 11.19 4.58
CA SER A 34 -9.11 11.19 5.05
C SER A 34 -9.95 12.33 4.46
N THR A 35 -9.55 12.88 3.32
CA THR A 35 -10.23 13.99 2.65
C THR A 35 -10.70 13.60 1.25
N THR A 36 -11.44 14.50 0.58
CA THR A 36 -11.81 14.33 -0.83
C THR A 36 -10.60 14.35 -1.79
N SER A 37 -9.44 14.86 -1.33
CA SER A 37 -8.18 14.94 -2.09
C SER A 37 -7.30 13.69 -1.94
N LYS A 38 -7.82 12.60 -1.40
CA LYS A 38 -7.10 11.34 -1.15
C LYS A 38 -6.62 10.60 -2.39
N PHE A 39 -7.11 10.96 -3.57
CA PHE A 39 -6.69 10.35 -4.84
C PHE A 39 -5.43 11.06 -5.33
N ILE A 40 -4.28 10.44 -5.15
CA ILE A 40 -2.97 11.03 -5.41
C ILE A 40 -2.36 10.37 -6.65
N CYS A 41 -1.94 11.19 -7.62
CA CYS A 41 -1.16 10.74 -8.77
C CYS A 41 0.27 11.29 -8.67
N ASN A 42 1.25 10.40 -8.50
CA ASN A 42 2.67 10.77 -8.48
C ASN A 42 3.31 10.46 -9.84
N SER A 43 3.29 11.44 -10.74
CA SER A 43 3.92 11.34 -12.06
C SER A 43 5.37 11.79 -12.01
N ARG A 44 6.29 10.89 -12.41
CA ARG A 44 7.72 11.18 -12.52
C ARG A 44 8.33 10.42 -13.71
N PRO A 45 9.39 10.93 -14.34
CA PRO A 45 10.11 10.20 -15.39
C PRO A 45 10.59 8.82 -14.92
N ARG A 46 10.96 7.98 -15.87
CA ARG A 46 11.60 6.68 -15.57
C ARG A 46 12.89 6.91 -14.77
N ARG A 47 13.23 5.99 -13.86
CA ARG A 47 14.43 6.02 -12.99
C ARG A 47 14.43 7.09 -11.89
N PHE A 48 13.34 7.83 -11.69
CA PHE A 48 13.20 8.79 -10.59
C PHE A 48 12.61 8.20 -9.30
N GLY A 49 12.72 6.89 -9.11
CA GLY A 49 12.41 6.21 -7.85
C GLY A 49 10.91 6.07 -7.55
N LYS A 50 10.04 5.92 -8.57
CA LYS A 50 8.59 5.68 -8.34
C LYS A 50 8.33 4.43 -7.52
N SER A 51 8.99 3.31 -7.88
CA SER A 51 8.83 2.04 -7.14
C SER A 51 9.33 2.17 -5.70
N MET A 52 10.47 2.83 -5.49
CA MET A 52 11.00 3.12 -4.15
C MET A 52 10.03 3.98 -3.32
N THR A 53 9.34 4.92 -3.97
CA THR A 53 8.31 5.74 -3.32
C THR A 53 7.09 4.89 -2.93
N ALA A 54 6.65 3.99 -3.80
CA ALA A 54 5.57 3.05 -3.48
C ALA A 54 5.98 2.11 -2.33
N ASP A 55 7.19 1.56 -2.36
CA ASP A 55 7.72 0.71 -1.29
C ASP A 55 7.81 1.47 0.05
N MET A 56 8.18 2.75 0.02
CA MET A 56 8.18 3.64 1.20
C MET A 56 6.77 3.82 1.78
N LEU A 57 5.79 4.11 0.93
CA LEU A 57 4.40 4.27 1.36
C LEU A 57 3.82 2.96 1.92
N CYS A 58 4.11 1.83 1.27
CA CYS A 58 3.73 0.51 1.78
C CYS A 58 4.35 0.25 3.16
N ALA A 59 5.66 0.47 3.31
CA ALA A 59 6.34 0.28 4.59
C ALA A 59 5.77 1.17 5.71
N TYR A 60 5.32 2.38 5.36
CA TYR A 60 4.76 3.30 6.32
C TYR A 60 3.32 2.96 6.72
N TYR A 61 2.45 2.70 5.75
CA TYR A 61 1.02 2.53 6.01
C TYR A 61 0.62 1.11 6.41
N SER A 62 1.31 0.08 5.88
CA SER A 62 0.88 -1.32 6.05
C SER A 62 0.92 -1.76 7.51
N LYS A 63 -0.21 -2.20 8.03
CA LYS A 63 -0.31 -2.81 9.37
C LYS A 63 0.33 -4.19 9.48
N GLY A 64 0.76 -4.77 8.36
CA GLY A 64 1.61 -5.97 8.34
C GLY A 64 3.08 -5.71 8.68
N CYS A 65 3.44 -4.45 9.00
CA CYS A 65 4.81 -4.02 9.28
C CYS A 65 4.96 -3.51 10.71
N ASP A 66 6.20 -3.61 11.21
CA ASP A 66 6.71 -2.76 12.30
C ASP A 66 7.84 -1.92 11.70
N SER A 67 7.55 -0.66 11.43
CA SER A 67 8.44 0.23 10.68
C SER A 67 8.89 1.47 11.46
N LYS A 68 8.56 1.58 12.76
CA LYS A 68 8.88 2.78 13.55
C LYS A 68 10.36 3.12 13.49
N GLU A 69 11.22 2.17 13.83
CA GLU A 69 12.67 2.36 13.85
C GLU A 69 13.23 2.66 12.44
N LEU A 70 12.60 2.12 11.40
CA LEU A 70 13.01 2.34 10.01
C LEU A 70 12.81 3.79 9.57
N PHE A 71 11.78 4.47 10.08
CA PHE A 71 11.47 5.85 9.74
C PHE A 71 12.03 6.90 10.70
N MET A 72 12.52 6.52 11.88
CA MET A 72 13.08 7.44 12.87
C MET A 72 14.20 8.35 12.33
N PRO A 73 15.11 7.91 11.43
CA PRO A 73 16.18 8.78 10.91
C PRO A 73 15.70 9.84 9.91
N TYR A 74 14.45 9.81 9.45
CA TYR A 74 13.95 10.61 8.33
C TYR A 74 13.02 11.72 8.77
N HIS A 75 12.80 12.68 7.85
CA HIS A 75 11.99 13.88 8.08
C HIS A 75 10.61 13.60 8.69
N ILE A 76 9.94 12.55 8.24
CA ILE A 76 8.59 12.20 8.69
C ILE A 76 8.49 11.95 10.20
N SER A 77 9.56 11.48 10.83
CA SER A 77 9.56 11.20 12.28
C SER A 77 9.29 12.44 13.13
N SER A 78 9.58 13.63 12.60
CA SER A 78 9.31 14.93 13.26
C SER A 78 7.88 15.42 13.04
N SER A 79 7.08 14.76 12.19
CA SER A 79 5.71 15.16 11.92
C SER A 79 4.77 14.77 13.08
N PRO A 80 3.86 15.67 13.50
CA PRO A 80 2.86 15.35 14.53
C PRO A 80 1.91 14.23 14.12
N THR A 81 1.87 13.89 12.82
CA THR A 81 1.03 12.83 12.28
C THR A 81 1.75 11.50 12.16
N PHE A 82 3.04 11.43 12.47
CA PHE A 82 3.89 10.25 12.26
C PHE A 82 3.29 8.99 12.88
N GLU A 83 3.09 8.97 14.19
CA GLU A 83 2.59 7.78 14.88
C GLU A 83 1.10 7.50 14.60
N LYS A 84 0.34 8.54 14.24
CA LYS A 84 -1.11 8.41 14.00
C LYS A 84 -1.44 7.48 12.84
N TYR A 85 -0.62 7.49 11.81
CA TYR A 85 -0.89 6.76 10.57
C TYR A 85 0.09 5.62 10.30
N LEU A 86 1.18 5.54 11.08
CA LEU A 86 2.21 4.52 10.92
C LEU A 86 1.64 3.12 11.19
N ASN A 87 1.70 2.26 10.18
CA ASN A 87 1.27 0.86 10.21
C ASN A 87 -0.20 0.66 10.65
N GLN A 88 -1.10 1.55 10.22
CA GLN A 88 -2.50 1.56 10.64
C GLN A 88 -3.48 1.07 9.56
N TYR A 89 -3.02 0.87 8.33
CA TYR A 89 -3.90 0.62 7.19
C TYR A 89 -3.70 -0.78 6.61
N ASP A 90 -4.77 -1.34 6.05
CA ASP A 90 -4.60 -2.37 5.03
C ASP A 90 -4.11 -1.72 3.74
N VAL A 91 -3.02 -2.21 3.19
CA VAL A 91 -2.40 -1.67 1.98
C VAL A 91 -2.48 -2.70 0.88
N ILE A 92 -3.03 -2.32 -0.27
CA ILE A 92 -2.97 -3.11 -1.50
C ILE A 92 -1.96 -2.48 -2.44
N ARG A 93 -0.88 -3.20 -2.73
CA ARG A 93 0.16 -2.76 -3.67
C ARG A 93 0.06 -3.53 -4.96
N ILE A 94 -0.17 -2.83 -6.07
CA ILE A 94 -0.30 -3.41 -7.40
C ILE A 94 0.86 -2.95 -8.27
N ASP A 95 1.65 -3.90 -8.79
CA ASP A 95 2.60 -3.68 -9.87
C ASP A 95 1.97 -4.19 -11.16
N VAL A 96 1.39 -3.26 -11.93
CA VAL A 96 0.66 -3.59 -13.17
C VAL A 96 1.56 -4.27 -14.20
N GLN A 97 2.85 -3.93 -14.29
CA GLN A 97 3.78 -4.58 -15.22
C GLN A 97 4.01 -6.04 -14.86
N ALA A 98 4.22 -6.33 -13.58
CA ALA A 98 4.32 -7.70 -13.11
C ALA A 98 3.02 -8.48 -13.34
N CYS A 99 1.88 -7.85 -13.07
CA CYS A 99 0.56 -8.45 -13.30
C CYS A 99 0.32 -8.80 -14.78
N ILE A 100 0.71 -7.93 -15.73
CA ILE A 100 0.60 -8.23 -17.17
C ILE A 100 1.39 -9.49 -17.55
N ALA A 101 2.60 -9.64 -17.00
CA ALA A 101 3.42 -10.82 -17.26
C ALA A 101 2.77 -12.10 -16.69
N LEU A 102 2.23 -12.04 -15.47
CA LEU A 102 1.57 -13.16 -14.81
C LEU A 102 0.22 -13.52 -15.44
N ALA A 103 -0.55 -12.54 -15.85
CA ALA A 103 -1.83 -12.72 -16.54
C ALA A 103 -1.69 -13.24 -17.99
N LYS A 104 -0.46 -13.42 -18.49
CA LYS A 104 -0.15 -13.82 -19.86
C LYS A 104 -0.76 -12.89 -20.94
N GLY A 105 -0.89 -11.61 -20.61
CA GLY A 105 -1.33 -10.60 -21.58
C GLY A 105 -2.09 -9.43 -20.96
N VAL A 106 -2.13 -8.33 -21.70
CA VAL A 106 -2.75 -7.07 -21.28
C VAL A 106 -4.28 -7.20 -21.12
N PHE A 107 -4.91 -8.04 -21.93
CA PHE A 107 -6.37 -8.19 -21.93
C PHE A 107 -6.92 -8.88 -20.66
N ASN A 108 -6.09 -9.69 -19.99
CA ASN A 108 -6.49 -10.46 -18.81
C ASN A 108 -6.01 -9.83 -17.49
N VAL A 109 -5.28 -8.72 -17.55
CA VAL A 109 -4.60 -8.16 -16.37
C VAL A 109 -5.58 -7.66 -15.30
N VAL A 110 -6.71 -7.11 -15.71
CA VAL A 110 -7.73 -6.59 -14.78
C VAL A 110 -8.35 -7.74 -14.01
N ASP A 111 -8.81 -8.76 -14.72
CA ASP A 111 -9.41 -9.96 -14.11
C ASP A 111 -8.40 -10.68 -13.20
N TYR A 112 -7.15 -10.74 -13.63
CA TYR A 112 -6.07 -11.31 -12.82
C TYR A 112 -5.89 -10.55 -11.49
N ILE A 113 -5.74 -9.22 -11.55
CA ILE A 113 -5.59 -8.38 -10.36
C ILE A 113 -6.80 -8.52 -9.43
N GLU A 114 -7.99 -8.46 -10.00
CA GLU A 114 -9.22 -8.55 -9.22
C GLU A 114 -9.32 -9.90 -8.48
N ASN A 115 -9.11 -11.00 -9.19
CA ASN A 115 -9.18 -12.35 -8.61
C ASN A 115 -8.13 -12.58 -7.52
N GLU A 116 -6.89 -12.19 -7.75
CA GLU A 116 -5.81 -12.34 -6.78
C GLU A 116 -6.07 -11.48 -5.52
N CYS A 117 -6.49 -10.23 -5.69
CA CYS A 117 -6.84 -9.37 -4.55
C CYS A 117 -8.02 -9.93 -3.75
N ILE A 118 -9.05 -10.42 -4.42
CA ILE A 118 -10.20 -11.05 -3.76
C ILE A 118 -9.76 -12.28 -2.96
N GLN A 119 -8.91 -13.11 -3.55
CA GLN A 119 -8.41 -14.31 -2.87
C GLN A 119 -7.60 -13.95 -1.62
N GLU A 120 -6.62 -13.04 -1.73
CA GLU A 120 -5.80 -12.62 -0.58
C GLU A 120 -6.65 -11.97 0.53
N LEU A 121 -7.66 -11.18 0.18
CA LEU A 121 -8.58 -10.59 1.15
C LEU A 121 -9.42 -11.67 1.86
N LYS A 122 -9.95 -12.66 1.15
CA LYS A 122 -10.69 -13.79 1.73
C LYS A 122 -9.84 -14.61 2.68
N GLU A 123 -8.60 -14.90 2.31
CA GLU A 123 -7.66 -15.64 3.16
C GLU A 123 -7.33 -14.86 4.43
N THR A 124 -7.02 -13.56 4.30
CA THR A 124 -6.64 -12.70 5.42
C THR A 124 -7.81 -12.48 6.39
N TYR A 125 -9.01 -12.34 5.86
CA TYR A 125 -10.23 -12.10 6.63
C TYR A 125 -11.13 -13.33 6.74
N SER A 126 -10.54 -14.54 6.69
CA SER A 126 -11.27 -15.82 6.76
C SER A 126 -12.12 -16.00 8.03
N ASN A 127 -11.80 -15.29 9.10
CA ASN A 127 -12.59 -15.28 10.35
C ASN A 127 -13.89 -14.45 10.24
N TYR A 128 -14.07 -13.72 9.13
CA TYR A 128 -15.27 -12.94 8.86
C TYR A 128 -16.08 -13.59 7.75
N ASP A 129 -17.38 -13.71 7.93
CA ASP A 129 -18.28 -14.25 6.90
C ASP A 129 -18.51 -13.18 5.82
N LEU A 130 -17.66 -13.16 4.79
CA LEU A 130 -17.74 -12.23 3.67
C LEU A 130 -18.76 -12.73 2.65
N LEU A 131 -19.87 -12.02 2.49
CA LEU A 131 -20.99 -12.42 1.63
C LEU A 131 -20.86 -11.92 0.18
N ARG A 132 -20.31 -10.71 -0.02
CA ARG A 132 -20.17 -10.07 -1.33
C ARG A 132 -18.77 -10.28 -1.89
N THR A 133 -18.51 -11.47 -2.40
CA THR A 133 -17.16 -11.87 -2.82
C THR A 133 -17.00 -11.99 -4.33
N ASP A 134 -17.98 -11.54 -5.11
CA ASP A 134 -17.97 -11.66 -6.57
C ASP A 134 -17.18 -10.54 -7.26
N THR A 135 -16.96 -9.43 -6.58
CA THR A 135 -16.19 -8.28 -7.07
C THR A 135 -15.23 -7.76 -6.01
N LEU A 136 -14.10 -7.20 -6.45
CA LEU A 136 -13.12 -6.60 -5.55
C LEU A 136 -13.76 -5.49 -4.71
N LEU A 137 -14.58 -4.63 -5.32
CA LEU A 137 -15.28 -3.56 -4.60
C LEU A 137 -16.21 -4.12 -3.52
N GLY A 138 -16.92 -5.21 -3.79
CA GLY A 138 -17.78 -5.88 -2.83
C GLY A 138 -17.01 -6.38 -1.61
N VAL A 139 -15.90 -7.06 -1.85
CA VAL A 139 -15.03 -7.58 -0.76
C VAL A 139 -14.44 -6.44 0.06
N LEU A 140 -13.90 -5.40 -0.58
CA LEU A 140 -13.32 -4.23 0.12
C LEU A 140 -14.36 -3.54 1.00
N HIS A 141 -15.59 -3.37 0.49
CA HIS A 141 -16.68 -2.79 1.25
C HIS A 141 -17.04 -3.65 2.48
N GLU A 142 -17.13 -4.97 2.32
CA GLU A 142 -17.46 -5.86 3.44
C GLU A 142 -16.36 -5.92 4.49
N VAL A 143 -15.09 -5.97 4.07
CA VAL A 143 -13.95 -5.89 4.99
C VAL A 143 -14.03 -4.60 5.81
N HIS A 144 -14.24 -3.46 5.15
CA HIS A 144 -14.40 -2.20 5.85
C HIS A 144 -15.57 -2.21 6.83
N MET A 145 -16.75 -2.67 6.41
CA MET A 145 -17.94 -2.69 7.26
C MET A 145 -17.82 -3.61 8.47
N LYS A 146 -17.16 -4.75 8.31
CA LYS A 146 -17.03 -5.76 9.38
C LYS A 146 -15.86 -5.52 10.34
N THR A 147 -14.83 -4.83 9.87
CA THR A 147 -13.59 -4.63 10.65
C THR A 147 -13.37 -3.17 11.06
N GLY A 148 -13.98 -2.22 10.37
CA GLY A 148 -13.67 -0.79 10.50
C GLY A 148 -12.33 -0.40 9.86
N ASN A 149 -11.57 -1.35 9.28
CA ASN A 149 -10.27 -1.07 8.68
C ASN A 149 -10.41 -0.15 7.47
N GLN A 150 -9.47 0.77 7.34
CA GLN A 150 -9.31 1.60 6.15
C GLN A 150 -8.28 0.96 5.22
N ILE A 151 -8.52 1.09 3.92
CA ILE A 151 -7.70 0.45 2.88
C ILE A 151 -7.06 1.54 2.02
N VAL A 152 -5.76 1.39 1.78
CA VAL A 152 -4.96 2.22 0.86
C VAL A 152 -4.55 1.35 -0.34
N VAL A 153 -4.76 1.84 -1.55
CA VAL A 153 -4.40 1.14 -2.79
C VAL A 153 -3.38 1.95 -3.56
#